data_08514a5805ec7b541529de164fde2e5a
#
_entry.id   08514a5805ec7b541529de164fde2e5a
#
_cell.length_a   1.000
_cell.length_b   1.000
_cell.length_c   1.000
_cell.angle_alpha   90.00
_cell.angle_beta   90.00
_cell.angle_gamma   90.00
#
_symmetry.space_group_name_H-M   'P 1'
#
loop_
_entity.id
_entity.type
_entity.pdbx_description
1 polymer ?
#
loop_
_entity_poly.entity_id
_entity_poly.type
_entity_poly.pdbx_seq_one_letter_code
_entity_poly.pdbx_strand_id
1 'polypeptide(L)'
;MNIKTFSIGGIHPEENKLTHEAVTQVAALPKQAIFPLSQHIGAPAKPVVQKGDKVKVGTMIAEAGGFVSAPIFSSVSGTVFKIDTAIDATGYRKPVIIINVEGDEWEESIDRSDKLETVEAHPDLTPEKIVECIKNAGVVGMGGACFPTFIKLTPPPTAKAECVIINAVECEPYITADFRLMMEKADEILIGLELLMMGAKVTTGYIGIETNKMPAIELLTKKCAEKFNGSKYNVEVVPLKQRYPQGGEKQLVDAVIQRQVPAPPAIPVNVGAIVQNVGTAYAVYEAVMKHKPLFERYTTVTGKKIKNPGNFLVRMGTPMKDLIDACGGMPEGDNKLLAGGPMMGKALTSVEVPICKGTNSVTVISDVEARRKEPQPCIRCAKCVGACPMGLEPYLLAKISEVQNWERAEQEDIVSCIECGSCQFTCPAHRPLLDNIRQGKSTVMGIIRSRAAKK
;
A
#
# COMPACT_ATOMS: atom_id res chain seq x y z
N MET A 1 18.75 -12.16 19.03
CA MET A 1 18.08 -11.40 17.95
C MET A 1 18.15 -9.92 18.32
N ASN A 2 18.71 -9.07 17.46
CA ASN A 2 18.75 -7.62 17.70
C ASN A 2 17.48 -6.99 17.12
N ILE A 3 16.56 -6.56 17.98
CA ILE A 3 15.27 -5.98 17.58
C ILE A 3 15.44 -4.48 17.44
N LYS A 4 15.22 -3.94 16.22
CA LYS A 4 15.33 -2.52 15.92
C LYS A 4 13.97 -1.81 15.97
N THR A 5 13.97 -0.48 16.07
CA THR A 5 12.76 0.37 15.98
C THR A 5 13.15 1.80 15.63
N PHE A 6 12.20 2.58 15.13
CA PHE A 6 12.38 4.02 14.89
C PHE A 6 12.52 4.80 16.21
N SER A 7 13.14 5.99 16.14
CA SER A 7 13.65 6.70 17.33
C SER A 7 12.59 7.37 18.18
N ILE A 8 11.57 8.04 17.58
CA ILE A 8 10.61 8.89 18.32
C ILE A 8 9.15 8.54 18.05
N GLY A 9 8.28 8.82 19.03
CA GLY A 9 6.82 8.69 18.89
C GLY A 9 6.34 7.23 18.87
N GLY A 10 5.20 7.04 18.23
CA GLY A 10 4.55 5.73 18.08
C GLY A 10 3.61 5.36 19.22
N ILE A 11 2.78 4.38 18.96
CA ILE A 11 1.73 3.85 19.85
C ILE A 11 1.65 2.34 19.74
N HIS A 12 0.86 1.71 20.61
CA HIS A 12 0.59 0.26 20.63
C HIS A 12 -0.93 0.02 20.57
N PRO A 13 -1.55 0.06 19.38
CA PRO A 13 -2.96 -0.31 19.24
C PRO A 13 -3.12 -1.84 19.38
N GLU A 14 -4.34 -2.29 19.74
CA GLU A 14 -4.67 -3.71 19.69
C GLU A 14 -4.51 -4.24 18.26
N GLU A 15 -3.81 -5.34 18.10
CA GLU A 15 -3.45 -5.88 16.80
C GLU A 15 -4.64 -6.43 16.02
N ASN A 16 -5.53 -7.14 16.69
CA ASN A 16 -6.71 -7.78 16.11
C ASN A 16 -6.41 -8.56 14.80
N LYS A 17 -5.28 -9.29 14.75
CA LYS A 17 -4.84 -10.07 13.58
C LYS A 17 -5.67 -11.36 13.41
N LEU A 18 -7.00 -11.22 13.25
CA LEU A 18 -7.97 -12.31 13.31
C LEU A 18 -7.77 -13.39 12.22
N THR A 19 -7.08 -13.04 11.14
CA THR A 19 -6.93 -13.87 9.93
C THR A 19 -5.49 -14.34 9.70
N HIS A 20 -4.60 -14.21 10.70
CA HIS A 20 -3.17 -14.53 10.49
C HIS A 20 -2.92 -16.02 10.17
N GLU A 21 -3.76 -16.93 10.67
CA GLU A 21 -3.69 -18.37 10.36
C GLU A 21 -4.50 -18.76 9.13
N ALA A 22 -5.39 -17.87 8.64
CA ALA A 22 -6.24 -18.17 7.49
C ALA A 22 -5.44 -18.18 6.19
N VAL A 23 -5.28 -19.35 5.60
CA VAL A 23 -4.64 -19.55 4.28
C VAL A 23 -5.39 -18.73 3.23
N THR A 24 -4.65 -18.17 2.29
CA THR A 24 -5.24 -17.35 1.23
C THR A 24 -6.15 -18.18 0.31
N GLN A 25 -7.36 -17.69 0.11
CA GLN A 25 -8.33 -18.25 -0.81
C GLN A 25 -8.37 -17.46 -2.11
N VAL A 26 -8.64 -18.10 -3.24
CA VAL A 26 -8.91 -17.39 -4.49
C VAL A 26 -10.35 -16.89 -4.46
N ALA A 27 -10.54 -15.59 -4.60
CA ALA A 27 -11.87 -14.99 -4.65
C ALA A 27 -12.60 -15.38 -5.95
N ALA A 28 -13.91 -15.57 -5.86
CA ALA A 28 -14.74 -15.79 -7.04
C ALA A 28 -14.70 -14.56 -7.97
N LEU A 29 -14.85 -14.80 -9.27
CA LEU A 29 -14.94 -13.72 -10.25
C LEU A 29 -16.26 -12.95 -10.06
N PRO A 30 -16.26 -11.62 -10.12
CA PRO A 30 -17.47 -10.82 -10.04
C PRO A 30 -18.29 -10.94 -11.32
N LYS A 31 -19.58 -10.61 -11.26
CA LYS A 31 -20.41 -10.50 -12.48
C LYS A 31 -20.00 -9.31 -13.36
N GLN A 32 -19.59 -8.22 -12.72
CA GLN A 32 -19.00 -7.04 -13.36
C GLN A 32 -17.74 -6.64 -12.63
N ALA A 33 -16.70 -6.31 -13.39
CA ALA A 33 -15.48 -5.71 -12.85
C ALA A 33 -15.44 -4.21 -13.15
N ILE A 34 -15.10 -3.40 -12.13
CA ILE A 34 -15.13 -1.93 -12.18
C ILE A 34 -13.72 -1.42 -11.98
N PHE A 35 -13.14 -0.79 -13.00
CA PHE A 35 -11.76 -0.31 -12.98
C PHE A 35 -11.69 1.22 -12.91
N PRO A 36 -11.47 1.82 -11.73
CA PRO A 36 -11.18 3.25 -11.64
C PRO A 36 -9.92 3.61 -12.42
N LEU A 37 -9.94 4.74 -13.15
CA LEU A 37 -8.78 5.22 -13.89
C LEU A 37 -7.73 5.86 -12.98
N SER A 38 -8.08 6.17 -11.74
CA SER A 38 -7.21 6.73 -10.70
C SER A 38 -6.88 5.65 -9.65
N GLN A 39 -6.01 4.68 -9.98
CA GLN A 39 -5.58 3.63 -9.04
C GLN A 39 -4.17 3.87 -8.47
N HIS A 40 -3.57 5.04 -8.71
CA HIS A 40 -2.21 5.40 -8.32
C HIS A 40 -2.07 6.90 -8.10
N ILE A 41 -0.96 7.32 -7.49
CA ILE A 41 -0.60 8.74 -7.39
C ILE A 41 -0.15 9.24 -8.76
N GLY A 42 -0.52 10.48 -9.09
CA GLY A 42 -0.17 11.16 -10.32
C GLY A 42 -1.35 11.32 -11.27
N ALA A 43 -1.08 11.41 -12.57
CA ALA A 43 -2.11 11.58 -13.60
C ALA A 43 -2.96 10.30 -13.74
N PRO A 44 -4.29 10.39 -13.77
CA PRO A 44 -5.14 9.24 -14.05
C PRO A 44 -4.76 8.56 -15.37
N ALA A 45 -4.93 7.25 -15.45
CA ALA A 45 -4.76 6.50 -16.70
C ALA A 45 -5.81 6.90 -17.72
N LYS A 46 -5.50 6.74 -19.01
CA LYS A 46 -6.38 7.05 -20.13
C LYS A 46 -6.93 5.77 -20.74
N PRO A 47 -8.25 5.62 -20.90
CA PRO A 47 -8.83 4.46 -21.56
C PRO A 47 -8.28 4.25 -22.96
N VAL A 48 -7.97 2.99 -23.30
CA VAL A 48 -7.59 2.57 -24.68
C VAL A 48 -8.62 1.60 -25.26
N VAL A 49 -9.71 1.36 -24.56
CA VAL A 49 -10.83 0.51 -24.96
C VAL A 49 -12.12 1.33 -25.04
N GLN A 50 -13.09 0.82 -25.79
CA GLN A 50 -14.42 1.42 -25.93
C GLN A 50 -15.53 0.40 -25.65
N LYS A 51 -16.77 0.87 -25.50
CA LYS A 51 -17.94 0.00 -25.30
C LYS A 51 -18.05 -1.04 -26.42
N GLY A 52 -18.20 -2.29 -26.03
CA GLY A 52 -18.33 -3.45 -26.93
C GLY A 52 -17.03 -4.19 -27.20
N ASP A 53 -15.86 -3.63 -26.84
CA ASP A 53 -14.59 -4.31 -27.02
C ASP A 53 -14.52 -5.58 -26.16
N LYS A 54 -13.98 -6.66 -26.73
CA LYS A 54 -13.65 -7.88 -26.01
C LYS A 54 -12.26 -7.79 -25.40
N VAL A 55 -12.14 -8.20 -24.16
CA VAL A 55 -10.87 -8.21 -23.42
C VAL A 55 -10.64 -9.56 -22.76
N LYS A 56 -9.36 -9.92 -22.60
CA LYS A 56 -8.89 -11.06 -21.82
C LYS A 56 -8.28 -10.61 -20.51
N VAL A 57 -8.04 -11.55 -19.61
CA VAL A 57 -7.23 -11.30 -18.41
C VAL A 57 -5.82 -10.90 -18.85
N GLY A 58 -5.36 -9.72 -18.45
CA GLY A 58 -4.06 -9.17 -18.86
C GLY A 58 -4.12 -8.21 -20.04
N THR A 59 -5.26 -8.04 -20.72
CA THR A 59 -5.40 -6.99 -21.76
C THR A 59 -5.27 -5.62 -21.13
N MET A 60 -4.42 -4.75 -21.70
CA MET A 60 -4.33 -3.34 -21.27
C MET A 60 -5.60 -2.58 -21.63
N ILE A 61 -6.30 -2.05 -20.64
CA ILE A 61 -7.56 -1.31 -20.81
C ILE A 61 -7.39 0.21 -20.65
N ALA A 62 -6.31 0.64 -20.01
CA ALA A 62 -5.96 2.05 -19.93
C ALA A 62 -4.44 2.22 -19.90
N GLU A 63 -3.93 3.18 -20.67
CA GLU A 63 -2.52 3.55 -20.70
C GLU A 63 -2.16 4.58 -19.63
N ALA A 64 -0.87 4.76 -19.34
CA ALA A 64 -0.40 5.77 -18.41
C ALA A 64 -0.72 7.19 -18.91
N GLY A 65 -1.34 8.01 -18.06
CA GLY A 65 -1.76 9.38 -18.42
C GLY A 65 -0.67 10.45 -18.32
N GLY A 66 0.55 10.09 -17.86
CA GLY A 66 1.67 11.02 -17.69
C GLY A 66 2.92 10.33 -17.15
N PHE A 67 3.96 11.10 -16.80
CA PHE A 67 5.21 10.55 -16.25
C PHE A 67 4.96 9.81 -14.93
N VAL A 68 4.26 10.44 -13.98
CA VAL A 68 3.81 9.78 -12.75
C VAL A 68 2.42 9.22 -13.03
N SER A 69 2.38 8.00 -13.52
CA SER A 69 1.16 7.26 -13.88
C SER A 69 1.52 5.78 -14.09
N ALA A 70 0.52 4.91 -14.19
CA ALA A 70 0.70 3.50 -14.47
C ALA A 70 -0.47 2.97 -15.32
N PRO A 71 -0.22 2.05 -16.27
CA PRO A 71 -1.29 1.42 -17.04
C PRO A 71 -2.18 0.54 -16.16
N ILE A 72 -3.39 0.28 -16.64
CA ILE A 72 -4.39 -0.58 -16.01
C ILE A 72 -4.72 -1.72 -16.96
N PHE A 73 -4.79 -2.92 -16.41
CA PHE A 73 -5.06 -4.15 -17.13
C PHE A 73 -6.37 -4.76 -16.68
N SER A 74 -7.07 -5.41 -17.58
CA SER A 74 -8.24 -6.20 -17.23
C SER A 74 -7.82 -7.39 -16.37
N SER A 75 -8.49 -7.57 -15.27
CA SER A 75 -8.34 -8.74 -14.40
C SER A 75 -9.28 -9.89 -14.78
N VAL A 76 -10.14 -9.70 -15.75
CA VAL A 76 -11.20 -10.59 -16.19
C VAL A 76 -11.27 -10.67 -17.70
N SER A 77 -11.84 -11.75 -18.25
CA SER A 77 -12.25 -11.79 -19.66
C SER A 77 -13.73 -11.42 -19.80
N GLY A 78 -14.07 -10.73 -20.88
CA GLY A 78 -15.43 -10.32 -21.11
C GLY A 78 -15.56 -9.15 -22.09
N THR A 79 -16.67 -8.42 -21.98
CA THR A 79 -17.01 -7.30 -22.86
C THR A 79 -17.05 -6.00 -22.08
N VAL A 80 -16.39 -4.96 -22.60
CA VAL A 80 -16.49 -3.61 -22.07
C VAL A 80 -17.94 -3.12 -22.16
N PHE A 81 -18.59 -3.05 -21.00
CA PHE A 81 -20.00 -2.64 -20.94
C PHE A 81 -20.15 -1.14 -21.20
N LYS A 82 -19.34 -0.31 -20.50
CA LYS A 82 -19.32 1.14 -20.67
C LYS A 82 -18.13 1.78 -19.94
N ILE A 83 -17.79 2.99 -20.36
CA ILE A 83 -16.95 3.92 -19.59
C ILE A 83 -17.92 4.92 -18.93
N ASP A 84 -17.85 5.04 -17.60
CA ASP A 84 -18.80 5.82 -16.81
C ASP A 84 -18.10 6.41 -15.57
N THR A 85 -18.83 6.80 -14.56
CA THR A 85 -18.30 7.21 -13.26
C THR A 85 -18.88 6.31 -12.15
N ALA A 86 -18.04 5.95 -11.17
CA ALA A 86 -18.44 5.25 -9.96
C ALA A 86 -17.83 5.90 -8.72
N ILE A 87 -18.42 5.63 -7.54
CA ILE A 87 -17.86 6.07 -6.28
C ILE A 87 -16.60 5.26 -6.01
N ASP A 88 -15.50 5.95 -5.73
CA ASP A 88 -14.23 5.34 -5.31
C ASP A 88 -14.05 5.38 -3.78
N ALA A 89 -12.92 4.91 -3.29
CA ALA A 89 -12.58 4.92 -1.86
C ALA A 89 -12.43 6.35 -1.26
N THR A 90 -12.49 7.40 -2.06
CA THR A 90 -12.48 8.80 -1.58
C THR A 90 -13.91 9.34 -1.34
N GLY A 91 -14.94 8.58 -1.72
CA GLY A 91 -16.34 8.99 -1.65
C GLY A 91 -16.80 9.85 -2.82
N TYR A 92 -15.95 10.12 -3.80
CA TYR A 92 -16.27 10.91 -4.98
C TYR A 92 -16.49 10.01 -6.21
N ARG A 93 -17.34 10.47 -7.13
CA ARG A 93 -17.49 9.82 -8.44
C ARG A 93 -16.25 10.10 -9.30
N LYS A 94 -15.65 9.01 -9.79
CA LYS A 94 -14.45 9.04 -10.64
C LYS A 94 -14.70 8.25 -11.91
N PRO A 95 -14.01 8.57 -13.01
CA PRO A 95 -14.10 7.81 -14.24
C PRO A 95 -13.66 6.36 -14.03
N VAL A 96 -14.46 5.42 -14.57
CA VAL A 96 -14.23 3.97 -14.50
C VAL A 96 -14.49 3.29 -15.83
N ILE A 97 -13.83 2.17 -16.07
CA ILE A 97 -14.19 1.20 -17.11
C ILE A 97 -14.94 0.07 -16.42
N ILE A 98 -16.12 -0.32 -16.94
CA ILE A 98 -16.94 -1.41 -16.43
C ILE A 98 -16.94 -2.54 -17.46
N ILE A 99 -16.61 -3.76 -17.04
CA ILE A 99 -16.52 -4.95 -17.88
C ILE A 99 -17.55 -5.97 -17.38
N ASN A 100 -18.43 -6.47 -18.26
CA ASN A 100 -19.24 -7.64 -18.00
C ASN A 100 -18.35 -8.88 -18.13
N VAL A 101 -18.28 -9.68 -17.06
CA VAL A 101 -17.41 -10.85 -17.00
C VAL A 101 -18.05 -12.01 -17.73
N GLU A 102 -17.32 -12.62 -18.69
CA GLU A 102 -17.80 -13.70 -19.54
C GLU A 102 -16.87 -14.93 -19.49
N GLY A 103 -15.98 -15.00 -18.52
CA GLY A 103 -15.07 -16.13 -18.34
C GLY A 103 -13.74 -15.75 -17.68
N ASP A 104 -12.74 -16.62 -17.85
CA ASP A 104 -11.37 -16.41 -17.33
C ASP A 104 -10.33 -16.78 -18.41
N GLU A 105 -10.50 -16.20 -19.62
CA GLU A 105 -9.55 -16.36 -20.70
C GLU A 105 -8.39 -15.36 -20.55
N TRP A 106 -7.16 -15.86 -20.60
CA TRP A 106 -5.94 -15.07 -20.36
C TRP A 106 -5.21 -14.75 -21.65
N GLU A 107 -4.47 -13.66 -21.64
CA GLU A 107 -3.48 -13.37 -22.68
C GLU A 107 -2.41 -14.47 -22.69
N GLU A 108 -2.06 -14.96 -23.87
CA GLU A 108 -1.14 -16.09 -24.07
C GLU A 108 0.30 -15.79 -23.60
N SER A 109 0.67 -14.52 -23.54
CA SER A 109 1.97 -14.07 -23.08
C SER A 109 2.23 -14.27 -21.58
N ILE A 110 1.17 -14.50 -20.79
CA ILE A 110 1.27 -14.62 -19.33
C ILE A 110 1.57 -16.08 -18.97
N ASP A 111 2.71 -16.29 -18.28
CA ASP A 111 3.05 -17.60 -17.73
C ASP A 111 2.21 -17.89 -16.47
N ARG A 112 1.32 -18.87 -16.58
CA ARG A 112 0.42 -19.34 -15.51
C ARG A 112 0.95 -20.58 -14.79
N SER A 113 2.14 -21.08 -15.16
CA SER A 113 2.70 -22.26 -14.53
C SER A 113 3.12 -22.00 -13.08
N ASP A 114 3.07 -23.02 -12.24
CA ASP A 114 3.57 -22.96 -10.86
C ASP A 114 5.11 -23.09 -10.78
N LYS A 115 5.81 -23.17 -11.92
CA LYS A 115 7.26 -23.25 -11.97
C LYS A 115 7.87 -21.96 -11.41
N LEU A 116 8.74 -22.09 -10.41
CA LEU A 116 9.51 -20.96 -9.91
C LEU A 116 10.59 -20.58 -10.96
N GLU A 117 10.47 -19.39 -11.53
CA GLU A 117 11.48 -18.83 -12.43
C GLU A 117 12.51 -18.05 -11.62
N THR A 118 13.80 -18.21 -11.95
CA THR A 118 14.92 -17.56 -11.24
C THR A 118 15.68 -16.61 -12.15
N VAL A 119 16.42 -15.66 -11.54
CA VAL A 119 17.21 -14.66 -12.30
C VAL A 119 18.29 -15.34 -13.15
N GLU A 120 18.87 -16.43 -12.65
CA GLU A 120 19.92 -17.18 -13.34
C GLU A 120 19.43 -17.82 -14.65
N ALA A 121 18.14 -18.14 -14.74
CA ALA A 121 17.53 -18.67 -15.96
C ALA A 121 17.35 -17.62 -17.07
N HIS A 122 17.53 -16.34 -16.75
CA HIS A 122 17.31 -15.19 -17.64
C HIS A 122 18.56 -14.30 -17.74
N PRO A 123 19.68 -14.77 -18.33
CA PRO A 123 20.97 -14.05 -18.34
C PRO A 123 20.93 -12.74 -19.15
N ASP A 124 19.91 -12.52 -19.95
CA ASP A 124 19.68 -11.30 -20.74
C ASP A 124 18.97 -10.18 -19.96
N LEU A 125 18.56 -10.41 -18.70
CA LEU A 125 17.96 -9.40 -17.86
C LEU A 125 18.99 -8.32 -17.50
N THR A 126 18.70 -7.10 -17.92
CA THR A 126 19.45 -5.90 -17.53
C THR A 126 18.61 -5.04 -16.58
N PRO A 127 19.25 -4.15 -15.78
CA PRO A 127 18.50 -3.20 -14.93
C PRO A 127 17.46 -2.41 -15.72
N GLU A 128 17.78 -1.98 -16.93
CA GLU A 128 16.88 -1.20 -17.80
C GLU A 128 15.66 -2.03 -18.24
N LYS A 129 15.87 -3.28 -18.67
CA LYS A 129 14.78 -4.21 -19.02
C LYS A 129 13.87 -4.49 -17.83
N ILE A 130 14.42 -4.68 -16.64
CA ILE A 130 13.64 -4.90 -15.41
C ILE A 130 12.75 -3.68 -15.13
N VAL A 131 13.31 -2.47 -15.15
CA VAL A 131 12.55 -1.23 -14.92
C VAL A 131 11.47 -1.05 -15.97
N GLU A 132 11.76 -1.37 -17.23
CA GLU A 132 10.79 -1.32 -18.33
C GLU A 132 9.64 -2.32 -18.15
N CYS A 133 9.94 -3.58 -17.80
CA CYS A 133 8.91 -4.59 -17.48
C CYS A 133 8.01 -4.12 -16.34
N ILE A 134 8.58 -3.62 -15.24
CA ILE A 134 7.85 -3.10 -14.09
C ILE A 134 6.90 -1.95 -14.51
N LYS A 135 7.39 -1.02 -15.33
CA LYS A 135 6.63 0.11 -15.87
C LYS A 135 5.47 -0.38 -16.74
N ASN A 136 5.78 -1.26 -17.71
CA ASN A 136 4.81 -1.76 -18.67
C ASN A 136 3.75 -2.67 -18.03
N ALA A 137 4.11 -3.41 -16.97
CA ALA A 137 3.16 -4.22 -16.20
C ALA A 137 2.31 -3.40 -15.21
N GLY A 138 2.50 -2.08 -15.13
CA GLY A 138 1.70 -1.21 -14.27
C GLY A 138 1.91 -1.43 -12.76
N VAL A 139 3.09 -1.91 -12.35
CA VAL A 139 3.40 -2.17 -10.94
C VAL A 139 3.52 -0.86 -10.17
N VAL A 140 2.79 -0.79 -9.08
CA VAL A 140 2.80 0.35 -8.14
C VAL A 140 3.07 -0.14 -6.72
N GLY A 141 3.40 0.77 -5.81
CA GLY A 141 3.57 0.46 -4.40
C GLY A 141 2.28 -0.06 -3.78
N MET A 142 2.26 -1.31 -3.33
CA MET A 142 1.08 -2.00 -2.81
C MET A 142 0.82 -1.79 -1.32
N GLY A 143 1.67 -1.02 -0.64
CA GLY A 143 1.50 -0.65 0.77
C GLY A 143 0.49 0.48 1.05
N GLY A 144 -0.32 0.87 0.06
CA GLY A 144 -1.40 1.85 0.19
C GLY A 144 -1.24 3.14 -0.62
N ALA A 145 -0.03 3.69 -0.76
CA ALA A 145 0.20 4.96 -1.47
C ALA A 145 0.15 4.83 -3.01
N CYS A 146 0.32 3.65 -3.57
CA CYS A 146 0.25 3.38 -5.01
C CYS A 146 1.15 4.26 -5.87
N PHE A 147 2.35 4.60 -5.39
CA PHE A 147 3.33 5.32 -6.20
C PHE A 147 3.94 4.37 -7.24
N PRO A 148 4.08 4.77 -8.53
CA PRO A 148 4.64 3.90 -9.57
C PRO A 148 6.05 3.40 -9.23
N THR A 149 6.23 2.08 -9.21
CA THR A 149 7.46 1.43 -8.72
C THR A 149 8.68 1.76 -9.56
N PHE A 150 8.53 1.84 -10.89
CA PHE A 150 9.64 2.14 -11.80
C PHE A 150 10.30 3.49 -11.51
N ILE A 151 9.54 4.49 -11.03
CA ILE A 151 10.08 5.82 -10.69
C ILE A 151 11.03 5.73 -9.48
N LYS A 152 10.70 4.91 -8.49
CA LYS A 152 11.58 4.68 -7.34
C LYS A 152 12.92 4.04 -7.75
N LEU A 153 12.91 3.23 -8.82
CA LEU A 153 14.11 2.57 -9.36
C LEU A 153 14.94 3.46 -10.29
N THR A 154 14.41 4.65 -10.64
CA THR A 154 15.09 5.63 -11.50
C THR A 154 15.27 6.95 -10.72
N PRO A 155 16.11 6.96 -9.66
CA PRO A 155 16.30 8.13 -8.83
C PRO A 155 16.87 9.30 -9.65
N PRO A 156 16.60 10.55 -9.22
CA PRO A 156 17.20 11.72 -9.87
C PRO A 156 18.72 11.68 -9.77
N PRO A 157 19.46 12.31 -10.71
CA PRO A 157 20.93 12.27 -10.70
C PRO A 157 21.58 12.80 -9.41
N THR A 158 20.85 13.59 -8.64
CA THR A 158 21.29 14.18 -7.36
C THR A 158 21.18 13.22 -6.17
N ALA A 159 20.57 12.03 -6.35
CA ALA A 159 20.39 11.05 -5.29
C ALA A 159 20.90 9.68 -5.74
N LYS A 160 21.60 8.97 -4.86
CA LYS A 160 22.14 7.64 -5.11
C LYS A 160 21.51 6.63 -4.17
N ALA A 161 20.94 5.58 -4.73
CA ALA A 161 20.50 4.43 -3.93
C ALA A 161 21.72 3.64 -3.43
N GLU A 162 21.66 3.18 -2.18
CA GLU A 162 22.66 2.30 -1.54
C GLU A 162 22.04 0.95 -1.18
N CYS A 163 20.73 0.93 -0.90
CA CYS A 163 20.03 -0.29 -0.54
C CYS A 163 18.55 -0.26 -0.97
N VAL A 164 17.97 -1.47 -1.08
CA VAL A 164 16.53 -1.69 -1.15
C VAL A 164 16.04 -2.20 0.21
N ILE A 165 14.97 -1.62 0.74
CA ILE A 165 14.31 -2.07 1.97
C ILE A 165 12.91 -2.59 1.62
N ILE A 166 12.67 -3.87 1.86
CA ILE A 166 11.32 -4.44 1.78
C ILE A 166 10.58 -4.15 3.08
N ASN A 167 9.48 -3.42 2.94
CA ASN A 167 8.53 -3.17 4.01
C ASN A 167 7.59 -4.38 4.13
N ALA A 168 7.89 -5.26 5.05
CA ALA A 168 7.12 -6.44 5.41
C ALA A 168 6.55 -6.31 6.84
N VAL A 169 6.39 -5.08 7.30
CA VAL A 169 6.02 -4.73 8.68
C VAL A 169 4.54 -4.99 8.95
N GLU A 170 3.64 -4.53 8.08
CA GLU A 170 2.18 -4.66 8.22
C GLU A 170 1.68 -4.25 9.62
N CYS A 171 2.02 -3.00 10.03
CA CYS A 171 1.72 -2.47 11.37
C CYS A 171 0.25 -2.05 11.59
N GLU A 172 -0.56 -1.95 10.54
CA GLU A 172 -1.99 -1.65 10.66
C GLU A 172 -2.73 -2.78 11.39
N PRO A 173 -3.57 -2.49 12.40
CA PRO A 173 -4.41 -3.50 13.01
C PRO A 173 -5.31 -4.20 11.99
N TYR A 174 -5.70 -5.43 12.30
CA TYR A 174 -6.58 -6.30 11.51
C TYR A 174 -5.98 -6.90 10.24
N ILE A 175 -5.06 -6.22 9.55
CA ILE A 175 -4.54 -6.63 8.24
C ILE A 175 -3.51 -7.76 8.39
N THR A 176 -3.61 -8.79 7.54
CA THR A 176 -2.71 -9.96 7.52
C THR A 176 -2.33 -10.42 6.11
N ALA A 177 -2.71 -9.66 5.08
CA ALA A 177 -2.46 -10.01 3.69
C ALA A 177 -0.96 -10.14 3.36
N ASP A 178 -0.13 -9.21 3.86
CA ASP A 178 1.32 -9.24 3.65
C ASP A 178 1.97 -10.38 4.44
N PHE A 179 1.49 -10.68 5.66
CA PHE A 179 1.95 -11.83 6.43
C PHE A 179 1.67 -13.15 5.71
N ARG A 180 0.45 -13.34 5.22
CA ARG A 180 0.09 -14.55 4.47
C ARG A 180 0.90 -14.67 3.20
N LEU A 181 1.08 -13.58 2.47
CA LEU A 181 1.93 -13.55 1.28
C LEU A 181 3.38 -13.99 1.59
N MET A 182 3.97 -13.52 2.69
CA MET A 182 5.30 -13.95 3.13
C MET A 182 5.37 -15.46 3.42
N MET A 183 4.34 -16.00 4.05
CA MET A 183 4.29 -17.44 4.38
C MET A 183 4.08 -18.33 3.16
N GLU A 184 3.35 -17.84 2.15
CA GLU A 184 2.91 -18.62 1.00
C GLU A 184 3.80 -18.44 -0.25
N LYS A 185 4.49 -17.28 -0.37
CA LYS A 185 5.23 -16.84 -1.57
C LYS A 185 6.62 -16.30 -1.25
N ALA A 186 7.30 -16.92 -0.28
CA ALA A 186 8.60 -16.46 0.21
C ALA A 186 9.68 -16.44 -0.88
N ASP A 187 9.74 -17.47 -1.74
CA ASP A 187 10.76 -17.58 -2.80
C ASP A 187 10.55 -16.52 -3.87
N GLU A 188 9.31 -16.33 -4.30
CA GLU A 188 8.93 -15.31 -5.28
C GLU A 188 9.22 -13.89 -4.76
N ILE A 189 8.98 -13.64 -3.47
CA ILE A 189 9.33 -12.36 -2.82
C ILE A 189 10.83 -12.10 -2.84
N LEU A 190 11.65 -13.11 -2.55
CA LEU A 190 13.12 -12.99 -2.56
C LEU A 190 13.68 -12.77 -3.97
N ILE A 191 13.09 -13.41 -5.00
CA ILE A 191 13.43 -13.13 -6.40
C ILE A 191 12.99 -11.71 -6.76
N GLY A 192 11.79 -11.28 -6.35
CA GLY A 192 11.33 -9.92 -6.54
C GLY A 192 12.24 -8.87 -5.88
N LEU A 193 12.77 -9.15 -4.68
CA LEU A 193 13.78 -8.30 -4.03
C LEU A 193 15.07 -8.25 -4.85
N GLU A 194 15.55 -9.39 -5.35
CA GLU A 194 16.74 -9.46 -6.21
C GLU A 194 16.55 -8.60 -7.47
N LEU A 195 15.41 -8.72 -8.16
CA LEU A 195 15.05 -7.89 -9.31
C LEU A 195 15.02 -6.41 -8.98
N LEU A 196 14.46 -6.04 -7.83
CA LEU A 196 14.45 -4.66 -7.34
C LEU A 196 15.87 -4.14 -7.08
N MET A 197 16.75 -4.95 -6.48
CA MET A 197 18.16 -4.58 -6.28
C MET A 197 18.91 -4.44 -7.60
N MET A 198 18.66 -5.33 -8.57
CA MET A 198 19.22 -5.23 -9.94
C MET A 198 18.76 -3.94 -10.62
N GLY A 199 17.45 -3.67 -10.62
CA GLY A 199 16.88 -2.45 -11.21
C GLY A 199 17.39 -1.16 -10.57
N ALA A 200 17.60 -1.17 -9.24
CA ALA A 200 18.18 -0.06 -8.48
C ALA A 200 19.71 0.03 -8.57
N LYS A 201 20.38 -0.97 -9.16
CA LYS A 201 21.85 -1.09 -9.26
C LYS A 201 22.55 -1.09 -7.89
N VAL A 202 21.98 -1.79 -6.91
CA VAL A 202 22.50 -1.94 -5.56
C VAL A 202 22.71 -3.40 -5.20
N THR A 203 23.57 -3.67 -4.23
CA THR A 203 23.90 -5.03 -3.77
C THR A 203 23.44 -5.32 -2.35
N THR A 204 22.85 -4.32 -1.66
CA THR A 204 22.38 -4.47 -0.28
C THR A 204 20.86 -4.44 -0.24
N GLY A 205 20.27 -5.43 0.43
CA GLY A 205 18.83 -5.55 0.65
C GLY A 205 18.49 -5.77 2.12
N TYR A 206 17.36 -5.24 2.56
CA TYR A 206 16.81 -5.46 3.89
C TYR A 206 15.35 -5.87 3.79
N ILE A 207 14.90 -6.75 4.70
CA ILE A 207 13.48 -7.08 4.86
C ILE A 207 13.10 -6.77 6.31
N GLY A 208 12.35 -5.68 6.52
CA GLY A 208 11.90 -5.28 7.85
C GLY A 208 10.59 -5.96 8.22
N ILE A 209 10.58 -6.73 9.31
CA ILE A 209 9.42 -7.51 9.77
C ILE A 209 9.21 -7.29 11.27
N GLU A 210 7.97 -7.01 11.71
CA GLU A 210 7.64 -6.91 13.13
C GLU A 210 7.68 -8.27 13.85
N THR A 211 8.08 -8.25 15.12
CA THR A 211 8.25 -9.47 15.96
C THR A 211 6.95 -10.20 16.26
N ASN A 212 5.78 -9.63 15.98
CA ASN A 212 4.50 -10.36 16.03
C ASN A 212 4.34 -11.37 14.87
N LYS A 213 5.31 -11.43 13.94
CA LYS A 213 5.34 -12.33 12.77
C LYS A 213 6.57 -13.25 12.81
N MET A 214 6.87 -13.84 13.97
CA MET A 214 8.04 -14.72 14.15
C MET A 214 8.15 -15.82 13.09
N PRO A 215 7.07 -16.54 12.68
CA PRO A 215 7.16 -17.54 11.64
C PRO A 215 7.68 -17.00 10.30
N ALA A 216 7.29 -15.78 9.92
CA ALA A 216 7.78 -15.15 8.69
C ALA A 216 9.25 -14.71 8.81
N ILE A 217 9.66 -14.22 10.00
CA ILE A 217 11.07 -13.88 10.26
C ILE A 217 11.95 -15.13 10.11
N GLU A 218 11.57 -16.24 10.72
CA GLU A 218 12.32 -17.50 10.67
C GLU A 218 12.39 -18.05 9.24
N LEU A 219 11.25 -18.11 8.56
CA LEU A 219 11.15 -18.60 7.18
C LEU A 219 12.03 -17.77 6.23
N LEU A 220 11.87 -16.45 6.23
CA LEU A 220 12.60 -15.56 5.32
C LEU A 220 14.09 -15.49 5.68
N THR A 221 14.47 -15.54 6.95
CA THR A 221 15.88 -15.63 7.35
C THR A 221 16.56 -16.88 6.78
N LYS A 222 15.91 -18.05 6.92
CA LYS A 222 16.40 -19.30 6.35
C LYS A 222 16.54 -19.22 4.84
N LYS A 223 15.49 -18.79 4.14
CA LYS A 223 15.47 -18.71 2.67
C LYS A 223 16.44 -17.63 2.13
N CYS A 224 16.64 -16.52 2.82
CA CYS A 224 17.67 -15.55 2.47
C CYS A 224 19.08 -16.16 2.54
N ALA A 225 19.37 -16.91 3.62
CA ALA A 225 20.64 -17.60 3.77
C ALA A 225 20.87 -18.64 2.66
N GLU A 226 19.83 -19.37 2.26
CA GLU A 226 19.91 -20.34 1.17
C GLU A 226 20.13 -19.67 -0.20
N LYS A 227 19.33 -18.63 -0.52
CA LYS A 227 19.34 -17.98 -1.84
C LYS A 227 20.58 -17.10 -2.07
N PHE A 228 20.99 -16.32 -1.07
CA PHE A 228 22.04 -15.29 -1.24
C PHE A 228 23.42 -15.73 -0.75
N ASN A 229 23.57 -16.97 -0.26
CA ASN A 229 24.88 -17.50 0.13
C ASN A 229 25.84 -17.55 -1.04
N GLY A 230 27.00 -16.90 -0.91
CA GLY A 230 28.01 -16.80 -1.97
C GLY A 230 27.63 -15.94 -3.16
N SER A 231 26.48 -15.28 -3.15
CA SER A 231 26.09 -14.32 -4.18
C SER A 231 26.76 -12.94 -3.96
N LYS A 232 26.68 -12.06 -4.95
CA LYS A 232 27.10 -10.66 -4.81
C LYS A 232 26.17 -9.82 -3.94
N TYR A 233 24.98 -10.34 -3.62
CA TYR A 233 23.97 -9.63 -2.86
C TYR A 233 24.07 -9.95 -1.37
N ASN A 234 23.99 -8.90 -0.55
CA ASN A 234 23.91 -9.00 0.90
C ASN A 234 22.48 -8.66 1.34
N VAL A 235 21.73 -9.65 1.78
CA VAL A 235 20.33 -9.49 2.21
C VAL A 235 20.17 -9.88 3.68
N GLU A 236 19.60 -8.99 4.47
CA GLU A 236 19.35 -9.18 5.90
C GLU A 236 17.85 -9.07 6.22
N VAL A 237 17.32 -10.03 6.94
CA VAL A 237 16.01 -9.92 7.60
C VAL A 237 16.19 -9.18 8.92
N VAL A 238 15.52 -8.03 9.07
CA VAL A 238 15.65 -7.14 10.22
C VAL A 238 14.40 -7.26 11.09
N PRO A 239 14.48 -7.90 12.27
CA PRO A 239 13.40 -7.95 13.22
C PRO A 239 13.13 -6.57 13.83
N LEU A 240 11.86 -6.16 13.79
CA LEU A 240 11.42 -4.85 14.24
C LEU A 240 10.47 -4.95 15.43
N LYS A 241 10.59 -4.00 16.34
CA LYS A 241 9.68 -3.90 17.48
C LYS A 241 8.26 -3.60 16.98
N GLN A 242 7.31 -4.33 17.53
CA GLN A 242 5.89 -4.04 17.33
C GLN A 242 5.56 -2.66 17.92
N ARG A 243 5.37 -1.68 17.06
CA ARG A 243 5.14 -0.28 17.43
C ARG A 243 4.58 0.49 16.24
N TYR A 244 3.34 0.93 16.32
CA TYR A 244 2.72 1.68 15.22
C TYR A 244 3.22 3.14 15.19
N PRO A 245 3.58 3.73 14.03
CA PRO A 245 3.56 3.19 12.68
C PRO A 245 4.94 2.69 12.18
N GLN A 246 5.44 1.57 12.69
CA GLN A 246 6.74 0.99 12.30
C GLN A 246 6.87 0.77 10.78
N GLY A 247 5.74 0.49 10.09
CA GLY A 247 5.67 0.36 8.63
C GLY A 247 5.58 1.69 7.87
N GLY A 248 5.60 2.83 8.54
CA GLY A 248 5.75 4.12 7.87
C GLY A 248 7.10 4.18 7.14
N GLU A 249 7.12 4.63 5.89
CA GLU A 249 8.34 4.59 5.06
C GLU A 249 9.55 5.25 5.74
N LYS A 250 9.36 6.44 6.34
CA LYS A 250 10.42 7.17 7.06
C LYS A 250 10.82 6.46 8.37
N GLN A 251 9.86 5.91 9.11
CA GLN A 251 10.08 5.16 10.33
C GLN A 251 10.84 3.85 10.06
N LEU A 252 10.53 3.18 8.96
CA LEU A 252 11.21 1.97 8.56
C LEU A 252 12.67 2.25 8.18
N VAL A 253 12.93 3.32 7.44
CA VAL A 253 14.30 3.75 7.09
C VAL A 253 15.11 4.05 8.36
N ASP A 254 14.55 4.82 9.31
CA ASP A 254 15.18 5.12 10.60
C ASP A 254 15.48 3.84 11.38
N ALA A 255 14.53 2.92 11.46
CA ALA A 255 14.72 1.66 12.18
C ALA A 255 15.77 0.74 11.56
N VAL A 256 15.80 0.60 10.23
CA VAL A 256 16.64 -0.39 9.53
C VAL A 256 18.07 0.10 9.37
N ILE A 257 18.26 1.31 8.81
CA ILE A 257 19.57 1.84 8.47
C ILE A 257 20.02 3.02 9.35
N GLN A 258 19.22 3.40 10.36
CA GLN A 258 19.51 4.47 11.32
C GLN A 258 19.79 5.84 10.65
N ARG A 259 19.05 6.12 9.57
CA ARG A 259 19.10 7.41 8.86
C ARG A 259 17.71 8.03 8.83
N GLN A 260 17.60 9.30 9.14
CA GLN A 260 16.33 10.02 9.13
C GLN A 260 16.12 10.71 7.78
N VAL A 261 14.99 10.41 7.15
CA VAL A 261 14.58 11.09 5.91
C VAL A 261 14.15 12.52 6.26
N PRO A 262 14.79 13.56 5.70
CA PRO A 262 14.47 14.95 6.00
C PRO A 262 13.01 15.33 5.68
N ALA A 263 12.62 16.55 6.06
CA ALA A 263 11.32 17.12 5.70
C ALA A 263 11.13 17.17 4.17
N PRO A 264 9.87 17.11 3.67
CA PRO A 264 9.62 17.30 2.25
C PRO A 264 10.27 18.58 1.69
N PRO A 265 10.83 18.55 0.48
CA PRO A 265 10.60 17.56 -0.58
C PRO A 265 11.49 16.30 -0.53
N ALA A 266 12.29 16.09 0.52
CA ALA A 266 13.16 14.93 0.61
C ALA A 266 12.37 13.61 0.66
N ILE A 267 12.92 12.59 -0.01
CA ILE A 267 12.38 11.23 -0.14
C ILE A 267 13.44 10.21 0.32
N PRO A 268 13.08 8.95 0.59
CA PRO A 268 14.01 7.95 1.13
C PRO A 268 15.33 7.78 0.38
N VAL A 269 15.35 7.94 -0.94
CA VAL A 269 16.58 7.84 -1.72
C VAL A 269 17.60 8.97 -1.41
N ASN A 270 17.17 10.09 -0.85
CA ASN A 270 18.09 11.15 -0.38
C ASN A 270 18.97 10.68 0.80
N VAL A 271 18.59 9.63 1.47
CA VAL A 271 19.37 8.96 2.52
C VAL A 271 19.82 7.54 2.09
N GLY A 272 19.83 7.26 0.79
CA GLY A 272 20.35 6.03 0.20
C GLY A 272 19.36 4.86 0.13
N ALA A 273 18.10 5.01 0.56
CA ALA A 273 17.15 3.91 0.64
C ALA A 273 16.07 3.96 -0.45
N ILE A 274 15.80 2.81 -1.09
CA ILE A 274 14.58 2.58 -1.87
C ILE A 274 13.68 1.65 -1.08
N VAL A 275 12.51 2.11 -0.69
CA VAL A 275 11.55 1.32 0.09
C VAL A 275 10.45 0.78 -0.82
N GLN A 276 10.20 -0.54 -0.73
CA GLN A 276 9.11 -1.23 -1.45
C GLN A 276 8.33 -2.11 -0.49
N ASN A 277 7.02 -2.20 -0.65
CA ASN A 277 6.19 -3.13 0.13
C ASN A 277 6.44 -4.58 -0.32
N VAL A 278 6.24 -5.55 0.56
CA VAL A 278 6.44 -6.98 0.26
C VAL A 278 5.55 -7.48 -0.88
N GLY A 279 4.30 -7.03 -0.97
CA GLY A 279 3.41 -7.33 -2.10
C GLY A 279 3.90 -6.71 -3.41
N THR A 280 4.58 -5.56 -3.35
CA THR A 280 5.24 -4.97 -4.53
C THR A 280 6.40 -5.84 -5.02
N ALA A 281 7.20 -6.40 -4.11
CA ALA A 281 8.28 -7.32 -4.50
C ALA A 281 7.73 -8.56 -5.20
N TYR A 282 6.64 -9.14 -4.68
CA TYR A 282 5.92 -10.24 -5.34
C TYR A 282 5.38 -9.84 -6.72
N ALA A 283 4.74 -8.67 -6.83
CA ALA A 283 4.24 -8.19 -8.12
C ALA A 283 5.36 -7.90 -9.15
N VAL A 284 6.56 -7.51 -8.70
CA VAL A 284 7.74 -7.37 -9.55
C VAL A 284 8.21 -8.74 -10.07
N TYR A 285 8.21 -9.76 -9.21
CA TYR A 285 8.46 -11.14 -9.65
C TYR A 285 7.47 -11.56 -10.75
N GLU A 286 6.17 -11.40 -10.52
CA GLU A 286 5.15 -11.74 -11.49
C GLU A 286 5.32 -10.97 -12.82
N ALA A 287 5.60 -9.67 -12.75
CA ALA A 287 5.77 -8.84 -13.92
C ALA A 287 6.97 -9.22 -14.78
N VAL A 288 8.12 -9.49 -14.16
CA VAL A 288 9.39 -9.74 -14.87
C VAL A 288 9.53 -11.20 -15.27
N MET A 289 9.19 -12.13 -14.35
CA MET A 289 9.42 -13.57 -14.55
C MET A 289 8.23 -14.28 -15.19
N LYS A 290 7.02 -13.81 -14.92
CA LYS A 290 5.78 -14.43 -15.41
C LYS A 290 5.06 -13.61 -16.49
N HIS A 291 5.63 -12.47 -16.91
CA HIS A 291 4.99 -11.54 -17.85
C HIS A 291 3.55 -11.17 -17.44
N LYS A 292 3.26 -11.21 -16.14
CA LYS A 292 1.93 -10.99 -15.58
C LYS A 292 1.79 -9.55 -15.08
N PRO A 293 0.96 -8.72 -15.73
CA PRO A 293 0.68 -7.37 -15.27
C PRO A 293 -0.01 -7.35 -13.90
N LEU A 294 0.05 -6.21 -13.21
CA LEU A 294 -0.60 -6.03 -11.92
C LEU A 294 -2.11 -5.85 -12.08
N PHE A 295 -2.87 -6.94 -11.98
CA PHE A 295 -4.34 -6.95 -12.03
C PHE A 295 -5.00 -7.75 -10.90
N GLU A 296 -4.22 -8.35 -10.00
CA GLU A 296 -4.75 -9.02 -8.80
C GLU A 296 -3.86 -8.74 -7.59
N ARG A 297 -4.39 -8.99 -6.40
CA ARG A 297 -3.65 -8.77 -5.17
C ARG A 297 -4.17 -9.58 -3.99
N TYR A 298 -3.32 -9.75 -2.99
CA TYR A 298 -3.72 -10.27 -1.69
C TYR A 298 -4.45 -9.18 -0.91
N THR A 299 -5.60 -9.53 -0.34
CA THR A 299 -6.48 -8.60 0.40
C THR A 299 -7.09 -9.32 1.60
N THR A 300 -7.03 -8.70 2.77
CA THR A 300 -7.69 -9.20 3.98
C THR A 300 -9.14 -8.73 4.04
N VAL A 301 -10.08 -9.60 4.34
CA VAL A 301 -11.46 -9.24 4.72
C VAL A 301 -11.64 -9.59 6.19
N THR A 302 -11.96 -8.60 7.03
CA THR A 302 -11.87 -8.77 8.47
C THR A 302 -12.80 -7.83 9.25
N GLY A 303 -12.91 -8.10 10.54
CA GLY A 303 -13.69 -7.38 11.52
C GLY A 303 -14.21 -8.33 12.60
N LYS A 304 -14.33 -7.86 13.83
CA LYS A 304 -14.72 -8.74 14.99
C LYS A 304 -16.11 -9.37 14.81
N LYS A 305 -16.98 -8.80 13.99
CA LYS A 305 -18.34 -9.31 13.72
C LYS A 305 -18.47 -9.98 12.36
N ILE A 306 -17.43 -10.02 11.52
CA ILE A 306 -17.43 -10.78 10.28
C ILE A 306 -17.46 -12.27 10.63
N LYS A 307 -18.38 -13.00 10.01
CA LYS A 307 -18.62 -14.40 10.35
C LYS A 307 -17.44 -15.31 10.01
N ASN A 308 -16.88 -15.15 8.82
CA ASN A 308 -15.78 -15.97 8.29
C ASN A 308 -14.68 -15.04 7.74
N PRO A 309 -13.93 -14.31 8.60
CA PRO A 309 -12.88 -13.43 8.10
C PRO A 309 -11.76 -14.24 7.44
N GLY A 310 -11.12 -13.69 6.39
CA GLY A 310 -10.11 -14.41 5.63
C GLY A 310 -9.19 -13.53 4.82
N ASN A 311 -8.21 -14.17 4.18
CA ASN A 311 -7.33 -13.56 3.21
C ASN A 311 -7.66 -14.09 1.82
N PHE A 312 -7.63 -13.23 0.82
CA PHE A 312 -8.05 -13.56 -0.53
C PHE A 312 -7.05 -13.06 -1.56
N LEU A 313 -6.78 -13.87 -2.57
CA LEU A 313 -6.22 -13.42 -3.84
C LEU A 313 -7.39 -12.91 -4.70
N VAL A 314 -7.43 -11.61 -4.94
CA VAL A 314 -8.58 -10.93 -5.54
C VAL A 314 -8.22 -10.30 -6.87
N ARG A 315 -9.06 -10.50 -7.88
CA ARG A 315 -9.01 -9.77 -9.15
C ARG A 315 -9.40 -8.31 -8.91
N MET A 316 -8.57 -7.35 -9.36
CA MET A 316 -8.89 -5.93 -9.27
C MET A 316 -10.17 -5.64 -10.06
N GLY A 317 -10.95 -4.68 -9.57
CA GLY A 317 -12.27 -4.39 -10.11
C GLY A 317 -13.43 -5.16 -9.44
N THR A 318 -13.14 -6.19 -8.64
CA THR A 318 -14.17 -6.90 -7.84
C THR A 318 -14.77 -5.94 -6.80
N PRO A 319 -16.10 -5.78 -6.72
CA PRO A 319 -16.75 -5.00 -5.67
C PRO A 319 -16.43 -5.56 -4.27
N MET A 320 -16.21 -4.71 -3.29
CA MET A 320 -15.98 -5.15 -1.90
C MET A 320 -17.15 -5.95 -1.33
N LYS A 321 -18.36 -5.69 -1.84
CA LYS A 321 -19.57 -6.45 -1.50
C LYS A 321 -19.36 -7.94 -1.72
N ASP A 322 -18.81 -8.34 -2.86
CA ASP A 322 -18.64 -9.76 -3.22
C ASP A 322 -17.71 -10.47 -2.23
N LEU A 323 -16.67 -9.79 -1.75
CA LEU A 323 -15.77 -10.32 -0.73
C LEU A 323 -16.43 -10.39 0.66
N ILE A 324 -17.21 -9.36 1.03
CA ILE A 324 -17.98 -9.36 2.28
C ILE A 324 -18.99 -10.48 2.28
N ASP A 325 -19.70 -10.71 1.16
CA ASP A 325 -20.67 -11.78 1.01
C ASP A 325 -19.99 -13.17 1.11
N ALA A 326 -18.80 -13.34 0.51
CA ALA A 326 -18.00 -14.56 0.68
C ALA A 326 -17.59 -14.83 2.14
N CYS A 327 -17.48 -13.79 2.95
CA CYS A 327 -17.18 -13.87 4.38
C CYS A 327 -18.45 -14.02 5.27
N GLY A 328 -19.62 -14.27 4.68
CA GLY A 328 -20.89 -14.48 5.38
C GLY A 328 -21.80 -13.27 5.46
N GLY A 329 -21.51 -12.24 4.66
CA GLY A 329 -22.30 -11.02 4.53
C GLY A 329 -21.93 -9.91 5.51
N MET A 330 -22.56 -8.74 5.32
CA MET A 330 -22.41 -7.62 6.22
C MET A 330 -23.02 -7.97 7.59
N PRO A 331 -22.29 -7.76 8.70
CA PRO A 331 -22.85 -8.01 10.04
C PRO A 331 -24.09 -7.15 10.32
N GLU A 332 -24.98 -7.69 11.16
CA GLU A 332 -26.16 -6.95 11.60
C GLU A 332 -25.79 -5.69 12.42
N GLY A 333 -26.69 -4.69 12.36
CA GLY A 333 -26.56 -3.41 13.03
C GLY A 333 -25.68 -2.41 12.29
N ASP A 334 -25.38 -1.29 12.95
CA ASP A 334 -24.56 -0.24 12.36
C ASP A 334 -23.09 -0.64 12.32
N ASN A 335 -22.51 -0.50 11.15
CA ASN A 335 -21.11 -0.87 10.90
C ASN A 335 -20.42 0.23 10.10
N LYS A 336 -19.12 0.36 10.33
CA LYS A 336 -18.23 1.21 9.55
C LYS A 336 -17.38 0.36 8.62
N LEU A 337 -17.57 0.55 7.32
CA LEU A 337 -16.75 -0.10 6.30
C LEU A 337 -15.49 0.75 6.01
N LEU A 338 -14.34 0.10 5.97
CA LEU A 338 -13.05 0.74 5.67
C LEU A 338 -12.38 0.04 4.48
N ALA A 339 -11.84 0.83 3.57
CA ALA A 339 -10.78 0.39 2.66
C ALA A 339 -9.43 0.59 3.36
N GLY A 340 -8.79 -0.50 3.79
CA GLY A 340 -7.60 -0.49 4.64
C GLY A 340 -7.91 -0.74 6.11
N GLY A 341 -6.92 -0.49 6.97
CA GLY A 341 -7.04 -0.66 8.42
C GLY A 341 -7.66 0.53 9.15
N PRO A 342 -7.87 0.43 10.48
CA PRO A 342 -8.58 1.46 11.24
C PRO A 342 -7.78 2.74 11.45
N MET A 343 -6.45 2.72 11.28
CA MET A 343 -5.59 3.88 11.57
C MET A 343 -5.45 4.81 10.35
N MET A 344 -5.17 4.26 9.17
CA MET A 344 -4.95 5.04 7.93
C MET A 344 -5.97 4.75 6.83
N GLY A 345 -6.79 3.72 6.96
CA GLY A 345 -7.83 3.36 6.01
C GLY A 345 -8.88 4.44 5.82
N LYS A 346 -9.62 4.36 4.73
CA LYS A 346 -10.69 5.30 4.38
C LYS A 346 -12.06 4.69 4.68
N ALA A 347 -12.89 5.44 5.41
CA ALA A 347 -14.29 5.06 5.62
C ALA A 347 -15.07 5.20 4.31
N LEU A 348 -15.83 4.17 3.98
CA LEU A 348 -16.61 4.08 2.75
C LEU A 348 -18.08 4.30 3.01
N THR A 349 -18.76 4.86 2.03
CA THR A 349 -20.22 5.07 2.02
C THR A 349 -20.96 4.02 1.19
N SER A 350 -20.23 3.12 0.52
CA SER A 350 -20.81 2.09 -0.34
C SER A 350 -19.96 0.82 -0.32
N VAL A 351 -20.59 -0.33 -0.35
CA VAL A 351 -19.98 -1.65 -0.52
C VAL A 351 -19.61 -1.94 -1.98
N GLU A 352 -20.11 -1.13 -2.93
CA GLU A 352 -19.86 -1.30 -4.37
C GLU A 352 -18.49 -0.72 -4.81
N VAL A 353 -17.72 -0.17 -3.87
CA VAL A 353 -16.36 0.31 -4.17
C VAL A 353 -15.50 -0.87 -4.58
N PRO A 354 -14.83 -0.80 -5.75
CA PRO A 354 -14.03 -1.93 -6.24
C PRO A 354 -12.68 -2.06 -5.51
N ILE A 355 -12.18 -3.29 -5.47
CA ILE A 355 -10.79 -3.57 -5.11
C ILE A 355 -9.85 -2.97 -6.17
N CYS A 356 -8.91 -2.15 -5.73
CA CYS A 356 -7.93 -1.46 -6.56
C CYS A 356 -6.51 -1.87 -6.17
N LYS A 357 -5.50 -1.40 -6.91
CA LYS A 357 -4.08 -1.67 -6.64
C LYS A 357 -3.67 -1.39 -5.20
N GLY A 358 -4.26 -0.39 -4.54
CA GLY A 358 -3.96 0.01 -3.16
C GLY A 358 -4.80 -0.64 -2.05
N THR A 359 -5.80 -1.47 -2.38
CA THR A 359 -6.76 -2.01 -1.40
C THR A 359 -6.19 -3.24 -0.70
N ASN A 360 -5.46 -3.09 0.39
CA ASN A 360 -4.87 -4.21 1.14
C ASN A 360 -5.84 -4.89 2.11
N SER A 361 -6.94 -4.23 2.46
CA SER A 361 -8.01 -4.86 3.26
C SER A 361 -9.37 -4.21 3.05
N VAL A 362 -10.40 -5.00 3.36
CA VAL A 362 -11.79 -4.62 3.56
C VAL A 362 -12.09 -4.88 5.02
N THR A 363 -12.18 -3.83 5.84
CA THR A 363 -12.33 -3.97 7.28
C THR A 363 -13.71 -3.45 7.69
N VAL A 364 -14.51 -4.31 8.36
CA VAL A 364 -15.83 -3.94 8.88
C VAL A 364 -15.75 -3.81 10.39
N ILE A 365 -15.88 -2.60 10.89
CA ILE A 365 -15.80 -2.28 12.32
C ILE A 365 -17.21 -2.00 12.85
N SER A 366 -17.58 -2.62 13.96
CA SER A 366 -18.88 -2.39 14.60
C SER A 366 -19.02 -0.96 15.11
N ASP A 367 -20.26 -0.44 15.17
CA ASP A 367 -20.55 0.90 15.70
C ASP A 367 -19.91 1.11 17.09
N VAL A 368 -20.02 0.15 17.98
CA VAL A 368 -19.45 0.25 19.35
C VAL A 368 -17.94 0.53 19.32
N GLU A 369 -17.21 -0.11 18.41
CA GLU A 369 -15.76 0.07 18.27
C GLU A 369 -15.42 1.35 17.47
N ALA A 370 -16.23 1.69 16.47
CA ALA A 370 -16.00 2.82 15.57
C ALA A 370 -16.50 4.17 16.14
N ARG A 371 -17.34 4.14 17.18
CA ARG A 371 -17.99 5.34 17.73
C ARG A 371 -16.96 6.28 18.32
N ARG A 372 -16.92 7.49 17.80
CA ARG A 372 -16.12 8.57 18.38
C ARG A 372 -16.84 9.13 19.60
N LYS A 373 -16.08 9.32 20.68
CA LYS A 373 -16.58 10.03 21.86
C LYS A 373 -16.64 11.53 21.59
N GLU A 374 -17.48 12.23 22.35
CA GLU A 374 -17.62 13.70 22.26
C GLU A 374 -16.28 14.40 22.57
N PRO A 375 -15.84 15.31 21.69
CA PRO A 375 -14.62 16.07 21.92
C PRO A 375 -14.72 16.96 23.17
N GLN A 376 -13.68 16.94 24.00
CA GLN A 376 -13.54 17.78 25.17
C GLN A 376 -12.44 18.83 24.97
N PRO A 377 -12.43 19.91 25.77
CA PRO A 377 -11.34 20.88 25.78
C PRO A 377 -9.97 20.22 25.95
N CYS A 378 -8.95 20.74 25.28
CA CYS A 378 -7.59 20.24 25.41
C CYS A 378 -7.05 20.46 26.85
N ILE A 379 -6.66 19.39 27.52
CA ILE A 379 -6.08 19.43 28.86
C ILE A 379 -4.56 19.65 28.88
N ARG A 380 -3.93 19.93 27.75
CA ARG A 380 -2.49 20.20 27.57
C ARG A 380 -1.55 19.10 28.10
N CYS A 381 -1.95 17.84 28.01
CA CYS A 381 -1.18 16.68 28.52
C CYS A 381 0.00 16.26 27.64
N ALA A 382 0.19 16.85 26.47
CA ALA A 382 1.23 16.57 25.48
C ALA A 382 1.31 15.12 24.96
N LYS A 383 0.36 14.21 25.28
CA LYS A 383 0.36 12.83 24.78
C LYS A 383 0.42 12.74 23.24
N CYS A 384 -0.26 13.64 22.53
CA CYS A 384 -0.23 13.69 21.07
C CYS A 384 1.15 14.07 20.51
N VAL A 385 1.91 14.91 21.21
CA VAL A 385 3.31 15.27 20.85
C VAL A 385 4.22 14.06 21.06
N GLY A 386 4.14 13.43 22.24
CA GLY A 386 4.94 12.23 22.54
C GLY A 386 4.63 11.02 21.63
N ALA A 387 3.41 10.94 21.06
CA ALA A 387 3.02 9.89 20.13
C ALA A 387 3.39 10.20 18.67
N CYS A 388 3.74 11.45 18.33
CA CYS A 388 4.02 11.84 16.96
C CYS A 388 5.36 11.26 16.47
N PRO A 389 5.37 10.37 15.45
CA PRO A 389 6.60 9.78 14.92
C PRO A 389 7.39 10.73 14.01
N MET A 390 6.89 11.95 13.82
CA MET A 390 7.53 13.01 13.03
C MET A 390 8.02 14.19 13.89
N GLY A 391 7.85 14.10 15.24
CA GLY A 391 8.28 15.18 16.14
C GLY A 391 7.45 16.47 16.04
N LEU A 392 6.24 16.39 15.47
CA LEU A 392 5.37 17.56 15.31
C LEU A 392 4.57 17.85 16.59
N GLU A 393 3.89 19.00 16.62
CA GLU A 393 2.96 19.39 17.65
C GLU A 393 1.48 19.27 17.18
N PRO A 394 0.88 18.06 17.22
CA PRO A 394 -0.43 17.83 16.62
C PRO A 394 -1.55 18.70 17.22
N TYR A 395 -1.49 19.03 18.52
CA TYR A 395 -2.47 19.90 19.16
C TYR A 395 -2.46 21.32 18.58
N LEU A 396 -1.26 21.83 18.25
CA LEU A 396 -1.06 23.14 17.66
C LEU A 396 -1.49 23.13 16.19
N LEU A 397 -1.01 22.15 15.41
CA LEU A 397 -1.38 22.00 13.99
C LEU A 397 -2.90 21.88 13.80
N ALA A 398 -3.57 21.07 14.64
CA ALA A 398 -5.03 20.97 14.59
C ALA A 398 -5.71 22.30 14.90
N LYS A 399 -5.22 23.05 15.92
CA LYS A 399 -5.79 24.35 16.29
C LYS A 399 -5.60 25.41 15.22
N ILE A 400 -4.41 25.48 14.64
CA ILE A 400 -4.10 26.37 13.51
C ILE A 400 -5.00 26.07 12.31
N SER A 401 -5.23 24.78 12.02
CA SER A 401 -6.12 24.35 10.94
C SER A 401 -7.59 24.70 11.21
N GLU A 402 -8.07 24.55 12.46
CA GLU A 402 -9.42 24.96 12.86
C GLU A 402 -9.70 26.44 12.57
N VAL A 403 -8.72 27.31 12.81
CA VAL A 403 -8.84 28.76 12.57
C VAL A 403 -8.34 29.19 11.19
N GLN A 404 -8.06 28.23 10.30
CA GLN A 404 -7.68 28.42 8.91
C GLN A 404 -6.45 29.33 8.70
N ASN A 405 -5.50 29.32 9.63
CA ASN A 405 -4.24 30.07 9.51
C ASN A 405 -3.21 29.25 8.73
N TRP A 406 -3.37 29.21 7.39
CA TRP A 406 -2.59 28.35 6.51
C TRP A 406 -1.11 28.72 6.43
N GLU A 407 -0.80 30.01 6.55
CA GLU A 407 0.60 30.49 6.56
C GLU A 407 1.34 29.93 7.78
N ARG A 408 0.75 30.04 8.97
CA ARG A 408 1.34 29.46 10.17
C ARG A 408 1.38 27.94 10.12
N ALA A 409 0.38 27.29 9.54
CA ALA A 409 0.38 25.84 9.37
C ALA A 409 1.55 25.35 8.51
N GLU A 410 1.93 26.12 7.47
CA GLU A 410 3.10 25.86 6.65
C GLU A 410 4.40 26.07 7.47
N GLN A 411 4.50 27.14 8.24
CA GLN A 411 5.65 27.44 9.10
C GLN A 411 5.88 26.38 10.19
N GLU A 412 4.81 25.77 10.70
CA GLU A 412 4.84 24.70 11.71
C GLU A 412 4.93 23.29 11.06
N ASP A 413 5.42 23.23 9.81
CA ASP A 413 5.72 21.98 9.10
C ASP A 413 4.55 20.99 8.97
N ILE A 414 3.31 21.47 8.82
CA ILE A 414 2.12 20.59 8.66
C ILE A 414 2.29 19.57 7.51
N VAL A 415 3.05 19.92 6.47
CA VAL A 415 3.34 19.08 5.32
C VAL A 415 4.14 17.83 5.68
N SER A 416 4.89 17.85 6.76
CA SER A 416 5.67 16.72 7.29
C SER A 416 4.82 15.67 8.00
N CYS A 417 3.55 15.95 8.29
CA CYS A 417 2.63 14.98 8.88
C CYS A 417 2.40 13.80 7.93
N ILE A 418 2.62 12.56 8.40
CA ILE A 418 2.38 11.33 7.63
C ILE A 418 0.95 10.79 7.78
N GLU A 419 0.08 11.51 8.47
CA GLU A 419 -1.35 11.19 8.66
C GLU A 419 -1.62 9.82 9.31
N CYS A 420 -0.70 9.34 10.14
CA CYS A 420 -0.78 8.02 10.78
C CYS A 420 -1.87 7.88 11.86
N GLY A 421 -2.44 8.97 12.37
CA GLY A 421 -3.49 8.92 13.39
C GLY A 421 -3.02 8.70 14.83
N SER A 422 -1.73 8.46 15.10
CA SER A 422 -1.21 8.20 16.46
C SER A 422 -1.59 9.30 17.47
N CYS A 423 -1.59 10.56 17.06
CA CYS A 423 -1.95 11.70 17.91
C CYS A 423 -3.43 11.68 18.33
N GLN A 424 -4.33 11.35 17.40
CA GLN A 424 -5.78 11.27 17.68
C GLN A 424 -6.09 10.04 18.54
N PHE A 425 -5.47 8.88 18.24
CA PHE A 425 -5.63 7.65 19.02
C PHE A 425 -5.29 7.85 20.51
N THR A 426 -4.22 8.57 20.81
CA THR A 426 -3.76 8.77 22.20
C THR A 426 -4.41 9.93 22.93
N CYS A 427 -5.27 10.72 22.27
CA CYS A 427 -5.85 11.94 22.86
C CYS A 427 -6.96 11.63 23.89
N PRO A 428 -6.76 11.89 25.20
CA PRO A 428 -7.77 11.59 26.21
C PRO A 428 -8.99 12.52 26.14
N ALA A 429 -8.86 13.67 25.47
CA ALA A 429 -9.94 14.61 25.23
C ALA A 429 -10.69 14.33 23.90
N HIS A 430 -10.41 13.23 23.22
CA HIS A 430 -11.05 12.76 22.00
C HIS A 430 -11.13 13.81 20.87
N ARG A 431 -10.16 14.72 20.83
CA ARG A 431 -10.14 15.78 19.81
C ARG A 431 -9.90 15.20 18.42
N PRO A 432 -10.56 15.74 17.37
CA PRO A 432 -10.40 15.29 15.98
C PRO A 432 -9.10 15.85 15.36
N LEU A 433 -7.97 15.53 16.01
CA LEU A 433 -6.67 16.11 15.63
C LEU A 433 -6.29 15.78 14.18
N LEU A 434 -6.44 14.50 13.80
CA LEU A 434 -6.08 14.06 12.46
C LEU A 434 -6.97 14.67 11.39
N ASP A 435 -8.29 14.80 11.66
CA ASP A 435 -9.22 15.35 10.67
C ASP A 435 -8.85 16.82 10.34
N ASN A 436 -8.59 17.63 11.36
CA ASN A 436 -8.17 19.02 11.21
C ASN A 436 -6.80 19.14 10.52
N ILE A 437 -5.84 18.28 10.90
CA ILE A 437 -4.50 18.29 10.29
C ILE A 437 -4.57 17.87 8.81
N ARG A 438 -5.37 16.85 8.44
CA ARG A 438 -5.58 16.45 7.04
C ARG A 438 -6.14 17.59 6.20
N GLN A 439 -7.15 18.30 6.71
CA GLN A 439 -7.72 19.47 6.04
C GLN A 439 -6.65 20.55 5.85
N GLY A 440 -5.94 20.92 6.92
CA GLY A 440 -4.89 21.93 6.86
C GLY A 440 -3.77 21.57 5.91
N LYS A 441 -3.25 20.34 6.01
CA LYS A 441 -2.20 19.85 5.11
C LYS A 441 -2.62 19.86 3.64
N SER A 442 -3.84 19.39 3.33
CA SER A 442 -4.36 19.40 1.96
C SER A 442 -4.44 20.83 1.40
N THR A 443 -4.89 21.78 2.19
CA THR A 443 -4.99 23.19 1.79
C THR A 443 -3.60 23.80 1.58
N VAL A 444 -2.69 23.64 2.54
CA VAL A 444 -1.32 24.13 2.43
C VAL A 444 -0.58 23.56 1.23
N MET A 445 -0.72 22.24 0.98
CA MET A 445 -0.17 21.60 -0.22
C MET A 445 -0.73 22.19 -1.52
N GLY A 446 -2.02 22.53 -1.56
CA GLY A 446 -2.65 23.24 -2.68
C GLY A 446 -2.05 24.64 -2.90
N ILE A 447 -1.84 25.41 -1.83
CA ILE A 447 -1.20 26.72 -1.87
C ILE A 447 0.23 26.64 -2.40
N ILE A 448 1.03 25.68 -1.89
CA ILE A 448 2.42 25.46 -2.33
C ILE A 448 2.47 25.15 -3.82
N ARG A 449 1.61 24.24 -4.31
CA ARG A 449 1.52 23.90 -5.75
C ARG A 449 1.15 25.10 -6.60
N SER A 450 0.18 25.92 -6.15
CA SER A 450 -0.23 27.13 -6.87
C SER A 450 0.90 28.17 -6.96
N ARG A 451 1.73 28.32 -5.91
CA ARG A 451 2.91 29.19 -5.93
C ARG A 451 3.98 28.65 -6.90
N ALA A 452 4.19 27.33 -6.94
CA ALA A 452 5.14 26.70 -7.85
C ALA A 452 4.72 26.82 -9.33
N ALA A 453 3.43 26.74 -9.63
CA ALA A 453 2.89 26.88 -10.99
C ALA A 453 2.93 28.32 -11.53
N LYS A 454 3.10 29.32 -10.66
CA LYS A 454 3.22 30.75 -11.03
C LYS A 454 4.66 31.21 -11.27
N LYS A 455 5.64 30.40 -10.92
CA LYS A 455 7.07 30.57 -11.21
C LYS A 455 7.45 29.88 -12.52
#